data_833f9f529d988a4952e7d3075ea40982
#
_entry.id   833f9f529d988a4952e7d3075ea40982
#
_cell.length_a   1.000
_cell.length_b   1.000
_cell.length_c   1.000
_cell.angle_alpha   90.00
_cell.angle_beta   90.00
_cell.angle_gamma   90.00
#
_symmetry.space_group_name_H-M   'P 1'
#
loop_
_entity.id
_entity.type
_entity.pdbx_description
1 polymer ?
#
loop_
_entity_poly.entity_id
_entity_poly.type
_entity_poly.pdbx_seq_one_letter_code
_entity_poly.pdbx_strand_id
1 'polypeptide(L)'
;MAKNLPGLNRQAPEVKEGAKPNRQAKSRKPRTKKAAPQAEEVHHVDGEVLPPETQVNTTIGRLAKSRIIVERRANWAVLGGAVPIPVIDAIAISAFQLAMLNELSTHYKIPFERSRGKAVISTLLGGVLPYLAGAGISGMLMKTMPVIGWAAGITTTALLGGATTRAIGNVFIQHFEAGGTFLDFDPIATRAYFRQEFLKEKSR
;
A
#
# COMPACT_ATOMS: atom_id res chain seq x y z
N MET A 1 -20.03 -59.18 3.93
CA MET A 1 -21.26 -58.70 3.22
C MET A 1 -20.85 -57.42 2.41
N ALA A 2 -20.76 -57.59 1.12
CA ALA A 2 -20.47 -56.56 0.15
C ALA A 2 -21.75 -55.82 -0.24
N LYS A 3 -21.72 -54.48 -0.41
CA LYS A 3 -22.71 -53.71 -1.19
C LYS A 3 -22.04 -52.50 -1.82
N ASN A 4 -21.68 -52.68 -3.06
CA ASN A 4 -22.13 -51.98 -4.28
C ASN A 4 -22.06 -50.46 -4.31
N LEU A 5 -21.10 -49.98 -5.08
CA LEU A 5 -21.04 -48.68 -5.74
C LEU A 5 -21.86 -48.72 -7.05
N PRO A 6 -22.63 -47.70 -7.41
CA PRO A 6 -23.08 -47.47 -8.77
C PRO A 6 -22.27 -46.29 -9.41
N GLY A 7 -21.57 -46.52 -10.49
CA GLY A 7 -22.04 -46.32 -11.84
C GLY A 7 -21.59 -44.97 -12.38
N LEU A 8 -20.34 -44.91 -12.92
CA LEU A 8 -19.87 -43.86 -13.83
C LEU A 8 -20.71 -43.90 -15.14
N ASN A 9 -21.37 -42.81 -15.45
CA ASN A 9 -21.89 -42.57 -16.79
C ASN A 9 -21.04 -41.50 -17.49
N ARG A 10 -20.19 -41.98 -18.40
CA ARG A 10 -19.51 -41.19 -19.40
C ARG A 10 -20.48 -40.99 -20.55
N GLN A 11 -20.82 -39.75 -20.86
CA GLN A 11 -21.36 -39.39 -22.17
C GLN A 11 -20.61 -38.16 -22.67
N ALA A 12 -19.81 -38.39 -23.69
CA ALA A 12 -19.22 -37.39 -24.55
C ALA A 12 -20.29 -36.86 -25.55
N PRO A 13 -20.35 -35.58 -25.88
CA PRO A 13 -21.17 -35.13 -27.00
C PRO A 13 -20.39 -35.18 -28.29
N GLU A 14 -21.07 -35.72 -29.29
CA GLU A 14 -20.74 -35.90 -30.68
C GLU A 14 -20.35 -34.60 -31.41
N VAL A 15 -19.35 -34.75 -32.25
CA VAL A 15 -18.96 -33.83 -33.29
C VAL A 15 -19.98 -33.92 -34.44
N LYS A 16 -20.66 -32.85 -34.75
CA LYS A 16 -21.39 -32.69 -36.03
C LYS A 16 -20.54 -31.87 -37.03
N GLU A 17 -20.04 -32.61 -37.97
CA GLU A 17 -19.47 -32.17 -39.20
C GLU A 17 -20.59 -31.75 -40.18
N GLY A 18 -20.40 -30.67 -40.94
CA GLY A 18 -21.14 -30.44 -42.16
C GLY A 18 -21.60 -29.01 -42.39
N ALA A 19 -20.91 -28.25 -43.21
CA ALA A 19 -21.47 -27.69 -44.44
C ALA A 19 -20.53 -26.68 -45.11
N LYS A 20 -20.47 -26.83 -46.39
CA LYS A 20 -19.58 -26.38 -47.46
C LYS A 20 -19.59 -24.89 -47.79
N PRO A 21 -18.68 -24.43 -48.64
CA PRO A 21 -18.25 -23.05 -48.84
C PRO A 21 -19.09 -22.29 -49.87
N ASN A 22 -19.26 -21.01 -49.70
CA ASN A 22 -19.77 -20.13 -50.76
C ASN A 22 -18.64 -19.24 -51.31
N ARG A 23 -18.26 -19.59 -52.55
CA ARG A 23 -17.41 -18.80 -53.41
C ARG A 23 -18.23 -17.63 -53.98
N GLN A 24 -17.76 -16.41 -53.78
CA GLN A 24 -17.93 -15.38 -54.80
C GLN A 24 -16.69 -14.48 -54.83
N ALA A 25 -15.89 -14.72 -55.83
CA ALA A 25 -14.80 -13.87 -56.28
C ALA A 25 -15.37 -12.61 -56.94
N LYS A 26 -14.88 -11.45 -56.55
CA LYS A 26 -14.86 -10.27 -57.46
C LYS A 26 -13.47 -9.64 -57.40
N SER A 27 -12.79 -9.86 -58.49
CA SER A 27 -11.54 -9.24 -58.92
C SER A 27 -11.67 -7.70 -58.95
N ARG A 28 -10.75 -6.99 -58.35
CA ARG A 28 -10.36 -5.64 -58.77
C ARG A 28 -8.85 -5.50 -58.72
N LYS A 29 -8.31 -5.12 -59.89
CA LYS A 29 -6.92 -4.92 -60.24
C LYS A 29 -6.17 -3.95 -59.32
N PRO A 30 -4.84 -4.09 -59.26
CA PRO A 30 -3.98 -3.26 -58.39
C PRO A 30 -3.71 -1.91 -59.05
N ARG A 31 -3.80 -0.87 -58.27
CA ARG A 31 -3.33 0.48 -58.62
C ARG A 31 -2.04 0.76 -57.88
N THR A 32 -0.95 0.56 -58.56
CA THR A 32 0.39 1.00 -58.14
C THR A 32 0.39 2.51 -57.93
N LYS A 33 0.62 2.95 -56.70
CA LYS A 33 1.19 4.25 -56.39
C LYS A 33 2.42 4.05 -55.53
N LYS A 34 3.54 4.30 -56.20
CA LYS A 34 4.88 4.45 -55.65
C LYS A 34 4.83 5.56 -54.57
N ALA A 35 4.96 5.20 -53.34
CA ALA A 35 5.26 6.13 -52.25
C ALA A 35 6.60 5.76 -51.66
N ALA A 36 7.47 6.74 -51.59
CA ALA A 36 8.81 6.69 -51.03
C ALA A 36 8.81 6.24 -49.57
N PRO A 37 9.88 5.65 -49.04
CA PRO A 37 9.98 5.32 -47.66
C PRO A 37 10.05 6.62 -46.87
N GLN A 38 8.98 6.91 -46.12
CA GLN A 38 9.05 7.89 -45.04
C GLN A 38 9.94 7.26 -43.97
N ALA A 39 11.07 7.91 -43.73
CA ALA A 39 11.87 7.67 -42.56
C ALA A 39 10.94 7.74 -41.34
N GLU A 40 10.89 6.65 -40.57
CA GLU A 40 10.39 6.67 -39.23
C GLU A 40 11.20 7.73 -38.49
N GLU A 41 10.57 8.89 -38.25
CA GLU A 41 11.03 9.80 -37.22
C GLU A 41 10.95 9.00 -35.91
N VAL A 42 12.08 8.45 -35.53
CA VAL A 42 12.34 8.05 -34.15
C VAL A 42 12.13 9.31 -33.35
N HIS A 43 10.97 9.41 -32.69
CA HIS A 43 10.77 10.35 -31.62
C HIS A 43 11.82 9.99 -30.55
N HIS A 44 12.99 10.59 -30.70
CA HIS A 44 13.95 10.71 -29.64
C HIS A 44 13.26 11.57 -28.59
N VAL A 45 12.66 10.94 -27.59
CA VAL A 45 12.26 11.59 -26.35
C VAL A 45 13.59 11.93 -25.70
N ASP A 46 14.10 13.12 -26.01
CA ASP A 46 15.18 13.74 -25.29
C ASP A 46 14.73 13.80 -23.82
N GLY A 47 15.16 12.81 -23.06
CA GLY A 47 15.10 12.89 -21.62
C GLY A 47 16.01 14.05 -21.22
N GLU A 48 15.43 15.23 -21.15
CA GLU A 48 16.09 16.43 -20.63
C GLU A 48 16.58 16.08 -19.22
N VAL A 49 17.85 15.71 -19.14
CA VAL A 49 18.53 15.48 -17.86
C VAL A 49 18.65 16.85 -17.20
N LEU A 50 17.69 17.14 -16.31
CA LEU A 50 17.68 18.36 -15.53
C LEU A 50 19.04 18.58 -14.87
N PRO A 51 19.54 19.83 -14.81
CA PRO A 51 20.78 20.16 -14.10
C PRO A 51 20.78 19.58 -12.68
N PRO A 52 21.92 19.14 -12.16
CA PRO A 52 22.01 18.50 -10.82
C PRO A 52 21.36 19.33 -9.73
N GLU A 53 21.49 20.65 -9.75
CA GLU A 53 20.86 21.57 -8.79
C GLU A 53 19.32 21.52 -8.85
N THR A 54 18.74 21.43 -10.04
CA THR A 54 17.29 21.31 -10.23
C THR A 54 16.77 19.97 -9.72
N GLN A 55 17.51 18.89 -9.92
CA GLN A 55 17.16 17.55 -9.41
C GLN A 55 17.19 17.53 -7.88
N VAL A 56 18.22 18.10 -7.26
CA VAL A 56 18.35 18.21 -5.80
C VAL A 56 17.19 19.02 -5.22
N ASN A 57 16.88 20.18 -5.78
CA ASN A 57 15.78 21.02 -5.32
C ASN A 57 14.41 20.32 -5.46
N THR A 58 14.20 19.58 -6.55
CA THR A 58 12.98 18.79 -6.75
C THR A 58 12.85 17.67 -5.72
N THR A 59 13.95 16.99 -5.41
CA THR A 59 13.97 15.90 -4.41
C THR A 59 13.75 16.45 -3.00
N ILE A 60 14.38 17.56 -2.64
CA ILE A 60 14.16 18.22 -1.33
C ILE A 60 12.71 18.64 -1.18
N GLY A 61 12.11 19.24 -2.22
CA GLY A 61 10.72 19.65 -2.22
C GLY A 61 9.76 18.45 -2.09
N ARG A 62 10.06 17.34 -2.75
CA ARG A 62 9.28 16.10 -2.67
C ARG A 62 9.33 15.51 -1.26
N LEU A 63 10.51 15.40 -0.66
CA LEU A 63 10.70 14.93 0.72
C LEU A 63 10.02 15.83 1.74
N ALA A 64 10.11 17.14 1.60
CA ALA A 64 9.45 18.08 2.50
C ALA A 64 7.93 17.89 2.49
N LYS A 65 7.34 17.77 1.30
CA LYS A 65 5.90 17.52 1.15
C LYS A 65 5.47 16.16 1.72
N SER A 66 6.26 15.11 1.52
CA SER A 66 6.01 13.79 2.09
C SER A 66 5.97 13.82 3.61
N ARG A 67 6.90 14.52 4.24
CA ARG A 67 6.95 14.72 5.70
C ARG A 67 5.73 15.48 6.22
N ILE A 68 5.28 16.52 5.51
CA ILE A 68 4.05 17.26 5.86
C ILE A 68 2.83 16.34 5.83
N ILE A 69 2.73 15.45 4.82
CA ILE A 69 1.66 14.46 4.72
C ILE A 69 1.67 13.55 5.96
N VAL A 70 2.84 13.01 6.32
CA VAL A 70 3.00 12.12 7.46
C VAL A 70 2.63 12.81 8.77
N GLU A 71 3.18 14.00 9.04
CA GLU A 71 2.91 14.73 10.28
C GLU A 71 1.43 15.09 10.42
N ARG A 72 0.80 15.56 9.35
CA ARG A 72 -0.63 15.85 9.36
C ARG A 72 -1.46 14.62 9.70
N ARG A 73 -1.18 13.47 9.09
CA ARG A 73 -1.91 12.22 9.33
C ARG A 73 -1.61 11.62 10.71
N ALA A 74 -0.37 11.75 11.19
CA ALA A 74 -0.01 11.35 12.53
C ALA A 74 -0.74 12.19 13.60
N ASN A 75 -0.86 13.49 13.40
CA ASN A 75 -1.62 14.35 14.31
C ASN A 75 -3.11 13.96 14.35
N TRP A 76 -3.71 13.62 13.20
CA TRP A 76 -5.07 13.07 13.18
C TRP A 76 -5.16 11.70 13.86
N ALA A 77 -4.13 10.86 13.77
CA ALA A 77 -4.08 9.57 14.46
C ALA A 77 -3.98 9.76 15.99
N VAL A 78 -3.26 10.79 16.47
CA VAL A 78 -3.25 11.17 17.89
C VAL A 78 -4.67 11.54 18.34
N LEU A 79 -5.37 12.40 17.59
CA LEU A 79 -6.73 12.80 17.90
C LEU A 79 -7.70 11.62 17.86
N GLY A 80 -7.56 10.73 16.89
CA GLY A 80 -8.36 9.50 16.77
C GLY A 80 -8.14 8.54 17.94
N GLY A 81 -6.89 8.42 18.42
CA GLY A 81 -6.56 7.62 19.61
C GLY A 81 -6.97 8.26 20.95
N ALA A 82 -7.38 9.52 20.94
CA ALA A 82 -7.93 10.20 22.12
C ALA A 82 -9.42 9.91 22.34
N VAL A 83 -10.10 9.22 21.42
CA VAL A 83 -11.50 8.80 21.59
C VAL A 83 -11.55 7.66 22.60
N PRO A 84 -12.31 7.77 23.71
CA PRO A 84 -12.26 6.80 24.80
C PRO A 84 -13.11 5.54 24.56
N ILE A 85 -13.20 5.09 23.32
CA ILE A 85 -13.99 3.92 22.94
C ILE A 85 -13.04 2.90 22.34
N PRO A 86 -12.66 1.82 23.09
CA PRO A 86 -11.84 0.73 22.56
C PRO A 86 -12.46 0.19 21.26
N VAL A 87 -11.66 -0.20 20.29
CA VAL A 87 -12.05 -0.61 18.94
C VAL A 87 -12.27 0.57 17.98
N ILE A 88 -13.00 1.63 18.35
CA ILE A 88 -13.21 2.80 17.48
C ILE A 88 -11.91 3.57 17.29
N ASP A 89 -11.11 3.74 18.33
CA ASP A 89 -9.78 4.36 18.29
C ASP A 89 -8.83 3.58 17.36
N ALA A 90 -8.78 2.25 17.46
CA ALA A 90 -7.96 1.40 16.60
C ALA A 90 -8.40 1.47 15.13
N ILE A 91 -9.71 1.51 14.87
CA ILE A 91 -10.26 1.67 13.51
C ILE A 91 -9.90 3.06 12.96
N ALA A 92 -10.05 4.10 13.76
CA ALA A 92 -9.72 5.48 13.37
C ALA A 92 -8.23 5.62 13.03
N ILE A 93 -7.34 5.14 13.90
CA ILE A 93 -5.88 5.15 13.66
C ILE A 93 -5.55 4.42 12.37
N SER A 94 -6.10 3.21 12.16
CA SER A 94 -5.88 2.43 10.93
C SER A 94 -6.40 3.14 9.69
N ALA A 95 -7.52 3.86 9.78
CA ALA A 95 -8.07 4.64 8.69
C ALA A 95 -7.16 5.82 8.32
N PHE A 96 -6.58 6.53 9.29
CA PHE A 96 -5.63 7.61 9.07
C PHE A 96 -4.32 7.09 8.46
N GLN A 97 -3.83 5.93 8.88
CA GLN A 97 -2.66 5.27 8.30
C GLN A 97 -2.90 4.89 6.83
N LEU A 98 -4.05 4.31 6.51
CA LEU A 98 -4.41 3.99 5.12
C LEU A 98 -4.55 5.24 4.26
N ALA A 99 -5.17 6.29 4.79
CA ALA A 99 -5.30 7.56 4.09
C ALA A 99 -3.93 8.22 3.86
N MET A 100 -3.00 8.09 4.81
CA MET A 100 -1.61 8.53 4.66
C MET A 100 -0.91 7.78 3.53
N LEU A 101 -0.99 6.45 3.51
CA LEU A 101 -0.34 5.64 2.46
C LEU A 101 -0.93 5.94 1.07
N ASN A 102 -2.24 6.14 0.96
CA ASN A 102 -2.87 6.54 -0.29
C ASN A 102 -2.39 7.93 -0.76
N GLU A 103 -2.24 8.86 0.15
CA GLU A 103 -1.77 10.22 -0.16
C GLU A 103 -0.29 10.24 -0.55
N LEU A 104 0.55 9.47 0.15
CA LEU A 104 1.95 9.28 -0.20
C LEU A 104 2.08 8.63 -1.58
N SER A 105 1.34 7.55 -1.85
CA SER A 105 1.39 6.87 -3.15
C SER A 105 0.98 7.79 -4.29
N THR A 106 -0.05 8.63 -4.10
CA THR A 106 -0.45 9.65 -5.07
C THR A 106 0.67 10.68 -5.29
N HIS A 107 1.33 11.11 -4.21
CA HIS A 107 2.43 12.06 -4.27
C HIS A 107 3.65 11.50 -5.04
N TYR A 108 3.94 10.20 -4.86
CA TYR A 108 5.01 9.49 -5.57
C TYR A 108 4.58 8.89 -6.91
N LYS A 109 3.30 9.09 -7.32
CA LYS A 109 2.72 8.53 -8.55
C LYS A 109 2.76 6.99 -8.59
N ILE A 110 2.62 6.34 -7.44
CA ILE A 110 2.62 4.89 -7.28
C ILE A 110 1.17 4.41 -7.15
N PRO A 111 0.76 3.34 -7.86
CA PRO A 111 -0.58 2.77 -7.70
C PRO A 111 -0.84 2.31 -6.26
N PHE A 112 -1.99 2.71 -5.69
CA PHE A 112 -2.39 2.31 -4.35
C PHE A 112 -3.48 1.24 -4.38
N GLU A 113 -3.24 0.14 -3.68
CA GLU A 113 -4.23 -0.90 -3.45
C GLU A 113 -4.54 -0.99 -1.95
N ARG A 114 -5.80 -0.73 -1.60
CA ARG A 114 -6.22 -0.66 -0.19
C ARG A 114 -6.03 -1.97 0.57
N SER A 115 -6.23 -3.11 -0.08
CA SER A 115 -6.03 -4.44 0.51
C SER A 115 -4.57 -4.66 0.90
N ARG A 116 -3.63 -4.30 0.01
CA ARG A 116 -2.19 -4.36 0.27
C ARG A 116 -1.78 -3.40 1.37
N GLY A 117 -2.26 -2.17 1.34
CA GLY A 117 -2.01 -1.20 2.40
C GLY A 117 -2.42 -1.72 3.77
N LYS A 118 -3.60 -2.34 3.89
CA LYS A 118 -4.06 -2.97 5.14
C LYS A 118 -3.15 -4.11 5.58
N ALA A 119 -2.78 -5.01 4.67
CA ALA A 119 -1.92 -6.15 4.96
C ALA A 119 -0.54 -5.70 5.46
N VAL A 120 0.04 -4.71 4.80
CA VAL A 120 1.35 -4.14 5.19
C VAL A 120 1.28 -3.50 6.58
N ILE A 121 0.29 -2.63 6.83
CA ILE A 121 0.11 -2.00 8.14
C ILE A 121 -0.02 -3.07 9.23
N SER A 122 -0.89 -4.06 9.04
CA SER A 122 -1.11 -5.15 10.02
C SER A 122 0.16 -5.93 10.30
N THR A 123 0.95 -6.23 9.27
CA THR A 123 2.21 -6.98 9.39
C THR A 123 3.28 -6.17 10.11
N LEU A 124 3.42 -4.88 9.82
CA LEU A 124 4.37 -4.01 10.51
C LEU A 124 3.98 -3.81 11.97
N LEU A 125 2.71 -3.52 12.25
CA LEU A 125 2.21 -3.38 13.62
C LEU A 125 2.39 -4.65 14.44
N GLY A 126 2.22 -5.83 13.84
CA GLY A 126 2.52 -7.12 14.47
C GLY A 126 3.97 -7.22 14.99
N GLY A 127 4.91 -6.56 14.34
CA GLY A 127 6.31 -6.51 14.77
C GLY A 127 6.58 -5.66 16.02
N VAL A 128 5.70 -4.73 16.36
CA VAL A 128 5.83 -3.88 17.56
C VAL A 128 4.83 -4.24 18.66
N LEU A 129 3.94 -5.21 18.44
CA LEU A 129 2.97 -5.68 19.43
C LEU A 129 3.58 -6.01 20.81
N PRO A 130 4.74 -6.69 20.92
CA PRO A 130 5.37 -6.95 22.20
C PRO A 130 5.70 -5.67 22.97
N TYR A 131 6.10 -4.61 22.27
CA TYR A 131 6.42 -3.31 22.86
C TYR A 131 5.17 -2.53 23.27
N LEU A 132 4.08 -2.70 22.51
CA LEU A 132 2.77 -2.15 22.85
C LEU A 132 2.15 -2.88 24.05
N ALA A 133 2.29 -4.20 24.11
CA ALA A 133 1.83 -5.03 25.23
C ALA A 133 2.58 -4.69 26.53
N GLY A 134 3.89 -4.48 26.48
CA GLY A 134 4.68 -4.06 27.64
C GLY A 134 4.20 -2.72 28.23
N ALA A 135 3.85 -1.75 27.39
CA ALA A 135 3.21 -0.52 27.81
C ALA A 135 1.77 -0.76 28.33
N GLY A 136 1.06 -1.73 27.75
CA GLY A 136 -0.31 -2.11 28.13
C GLY A 136 -0.41 -2.88 29.45
N ILE A 137 0.59 -3.71 29.78
CA ILE A 137 0.62 -4.43 31.07
C ILE A 137 0.78 -3.46 32.24
N SER A 138 1.63 -2.45 32.08
CA SER A 138 1.73 -1.35 33.05
C SER A 138 0.40 -0.58 33.17
N GLY A 139 -0.31 -0.39 32.04
CA GLY A 139 -1.64 0.23 32.02
C GLY A 139 -2.75 -0.66 32.55
N MET A 140 -2.59 -1.99 32.55
CA MET A 140 -3.58 -2.92 33.11
C MET A 140 -3.55 -2.92 34.64
N LEU A 141 -2.38 -2.74 35.24
CA LEU A 141 -2.24 -2.50 36.70
C LEU A 141 -2.80 -1.14 37.13
N MET A 142 -2.74 -0.12 36.22
CA MET A 142 -3.34 1.19 36.50
C MET A 142 -4.87 1.21 36.32
N LYS A 143 -5.48 0.23 35.66
CA LYS A 143 -6.95 0.09 35.56
C LYS A 143 -7.66 -0.21 36.86
N THR A 144 -6.91 -0.55 37.89
CA THR A 144 -7.47 -0.66 39.26
C THR A 144 -7.81 0.71 39.89
N MET A 145 -7.33 1.82 39.30
CA MET A 145 -7.72 3.17 39.64
C MET A 145 -8.65 3.76 38.56
N PRO A 146 -9.97 3.85 38.79
CA PRO A 146 -10.96 4.08 37.74
C PRO A 146 -10.78 5.39 36.96
N VAL A 147 -10.31 6.45 37.57
CA VAL A 147 -10.19 7.80 36.95
C VAL A 147 -8.81 8.00 36.33
N ILE A 148 -7.75 7.68 37.06
CA ILE A 148 -6.36 7.90 36.60
C ILE A 148 -5.98 6.89 35.52
N GLY A 149 -6.42 5.63 35.62
CA GLY A 149 -6.16 4.59 34.64
C GLY A 149 -6.82 4.85 33.27
N TRP A 150 -7.99 5.46 33.28
CA TRP A 150 -8.70 5.83 32.06
C TRP A 150 -7.98 6.95 31.29
N ALA A 151 -7.61 8.05 31.97
CA ALA A 151 -6.88 9.17 31.40
C ALA A 151 -5.49 8.72 30.87
N ALA A 152 -4.75 7.91 31.63
CA ALA A 152 -3.47 7.35 31.22
C ALA A 152 -3.62 6.42 30.00
N GLY A 153 -4.69 5.64 29.91
CA GLY A 153 -4.98 4.77 28.77
C GLY A 153 -5.20 5.54 27.48
N ILE A 154 -6.00 6.61 27.51
CA ILE A 154 -6.26 7.48 26.34
C ILE A 154 -4.95 8.12 25.87
N THR A 155 -4.18 8.73 26.78
CA THR A 155 -2.93 9.38 26.42
C THR A 155 -1.95 8.41 25.79
N THR A 156 -1.84 7.20 26.33
CA THR A 156 -0.95 6.16 25.81
C THR A 156 -1.38 5.73 24.38
N THR A 157 -2.66 5.49 24.14
CA THR A 157 -3.18 5.08 22.83
C THR A 157 -2.98 6.19 21.80
N ALA A 158 -3.24 7.43 22.15
CA ALA A 158 -3.04 8.59 21.29
C ALA A 158 -1.57 8.74 20.87
N LEU A 159 -0.65 8.69 21.84
CA LEU A 159 0.80 8.79 21.56
C LEU A 159 1.30 7.61 20.71
N LEU A 160 0.88 6.39 21.03
CA LEU A 160 1.25 5.20 20.24
C LEU A 160 0.66 5.25 18.84
N GLY A 161 -0.56 5.74 18.68
CA GLY A 161 -1.19 5.96 17.37
C GLY A 161 -0.40 6.96 16.50
N GLY A 162 0.03 8.07 17.07
CA GLY A 162 0.89 9.04 16.43
C GLY A 162 2.26 8.48 16.07
N ALA A 163 2.94 7.83 17.01
CA ALA A 163 4.27 7.25 16.79
C ALA A 163 4.26 6.13 15.73
N THR A 164 3.29 5.24 15.77
CA THR A 164 3.14 4.18 14.74
C THR A 164 2.87 4.77 13.36
N THR A 165 2.04 5.82 13.28
CA THR A 165 1.72 6.47 12.01
C THR A 165 2.95 7.15 11.42
N ARG A 166 3.74 7.87 12.22
CA ARG A 166 5.01 8.47 11.77
C ARG A 166 6.02 7.41 11.33
N ALA A 167 6.17 6.35 12.10
CA ALA A 167 7.09 5.26 11.77
C ALA A 167 6.72 4.59 10.44
N ILE A 168 5.43 4.29 10.20
CA ILE A 168 4.94 3.77 8.92
C ILE A 168 5.25 4.77 7.80
N GLY A 169 4.95 6.05 8.01
CA GLY A 169 5.21 7.10 7.03
C GLY A 169 6.69 7.20 6.65
N ASN A 170 7.59 7.21 7.62
CA ASN A 170 9.04 7.29 7.40
C ASN A 170 9.56 6.08 6.61
N VAL A 171 9.09 4.88 6.94
CA VAL A 171 9.43 3.65 6.20
C VAL A 171 9.01 3.75 4.74
N PHE A 172 7.78 4.20 4.48
CA PHE A 172 7.28 4.31 3.11
C PHE A 172 7.90 5.46 2.32
N ILE A 173 8.20 6.60 2.95
CA ILE A 173 8.97 7.67 2.29
C ILE A 173 10.31 7.13 1.81
N GLN A 174 11.05 6.43 2.68
CA GLN A 174 12.35 5.88 2.31
C GLN A 174 12.24 4.83 1.20
N HIS A 175 11.24 3.95 1.27
CA HIS A 175 11.00 2.93 0.26
C HIS A 175 10.67 3.54 -1.10
N PHE A 176 9.79 4.54 -1.14
CA PHE A 176 9.38 5.22 -2.37
C PHE A 176 10.50 6.11 -2.95
N GLU A 177 11.30 6.76 -2.10
CA GLU A 177 12.49 7.52 -2.55
C GLU A 177 13.56 6.59 -3.17
N ALA A 178 13.63 5.33 -2.71
CA ALA A 178 14.49 4.31 -3.31
C ALA A 178 13.91 3.72 -4.62
N GLY A 179 12.75 4.21 -5.09
CA GLY A 179 12.07 3.73 -6.31
C GLY A 179 11.19 2.51 -6.08
N GLY A 180 10.95 2.11 -4.82
CA GLY A 180 10.09 0.98 -4.48
C GLY A 180 8.59 1.29 -4.66
N THR A 181 7.78 0.25 -4.69
CA THR A 181 6.33 0.28 -4.84
C THR A 181 5.65 -0.58 -3.76
N PHE A 182 4.31 -0.63 -3.74
CA PHE A 182 3.61 -1.58 -2.86
C PHE A 182 3.78 -3.06 -3.27
N LEU A 183 4.22 -3.32 -4.51
CA LEU A 183 4.35 -4.69 -5.03
C LEU A 183 5.62 -5.37 -4.54
N ASP A 184 6.70 -4.62 -4.44
CA ASP A 184 8.03 -5.08 -4.03
C ASP A 184 8.33 -4.81 -2.55
N PHE A 185 7.38 -4.23 -1.81
CA PHE A 185 7.53 -4.00 -0.37
C PHE A 185 7.42 -5.31 0.42
N ASP A 186 8.50 -5.70 1.09
CA ASP A 186 8.51 -6.82 2.04
C ASP A 186 8.32 -6.32 3.48
N PRO A 187 7.11 -6.46 4.04
CA PRO A 187 6.84 -5.99 5.40
C PRO A 187 7.54 -6.83 6.48
N ILE A 188 7.94 -8.08 6.18
CA ILE A 188 8.62 -8.95 7.14
C ILE A 188 10.08 -8.54 7.26
N ALA A 189 10.76 -8.38 6.13
CA ALA A 189 12.15 -7.89 6.09
C ALA A 189 12.28 -6.49 6.69
N THR A 190 11.25 -5.65 6.51
CA THR A 190 11.22 -4.26 6.98
C THR A 190 10.89 -4.10 8.48
N ARG A 191 10.43 -5.15 9.17
CA ARG A 191 10.00 -5.08 10.58
C ARG A 191 11.08 -4.54 11.54
N ALA A 192 12.33 -4.92 11.35
CA ALA A 192 13.43 -4.48 12.21
C ALA A 192 13.62 -2.95 12.09
N TYR A 193 13.63 -2.44 10.87
CA TYR A 193 13.73 -1.02 10.59
C TYR A 193 12.51 -0.24 11.09
N PHE A 194 11.30 -0.74 10.83
CA PHE A 194 10.07 -0.14 11.36
C PHE A 194 10.08 -0.02 12.88
N ARG A 195 10.56 -1.06 13.58
CA ARG A 195 10.69 -1.04 15.04
C ARG A 195 11.63 0.06 15.53
N GLN A 196 12.76 0.26 14.84
CA GLN A 196 13.70 1.33 15.17
C GLN A 196 13.04 2.72 15.00
N GLU A 197 12.37 2.95 13.88
CA GLU A 197 11.62 4.19 13.63
C GLU A 197 10.50 4.40 14.65
N PHE A 198 9.76 3.34 15.01
CA PHE A 198 8.73 3.42 16.04
C PHE A 198 9.29 3.82 17.40
N LEU A 199 10.39 3.22 17.86
CA LEU A 199 11.02 3.53 19.13
C LEU A 199 11.54 4.97 19.17
N LYS A 200 12.11 5.44 18.08
CA LYS A 200 12.55 6.82 17.90
C LYS A 200 11.38 7.81 17.98
N GLU A 201 10.27 7.53 17.30
CA GLU A 201 9.09 8.40 17.33
C GLU A 201 8.35 8.34 18.69
N LYS A 202 8.40 7.22 19.40
CA LYS A 202 7.85 7.08 20.75
C LYS A 202 8.61 7.90 21.80
N SER A 203 9.91 8.12 21.60
CA SER A 203 10.76 8.89 22.53
C SER A 203 10.73 10.40 22.28
N ARG A 204 10.01 10.86 21.27
CA ARG A 204 9.85 12.26 20.88
C ARG A 204 8.74 12.96 21.64
#